data_b30c7d506d5c36896de6e229be452082
#
_entry.id   b30c7d506d5c36896de6e229be452082
#
_cell.length_a   1.000
_cell.length_b   1.000
_cell.length_c   1.000
_cell.angle_alpha   90.00
_cell.angle_beta   90.00
_cell.angle_gamma   90.00
#
_symmetry.space_group_name_H-M   'P 1'
#
loop_
_entity.id
_entity.type
_entity.pdbx_description
1 polymer ?
#
loop_
_entity_poly.entity_id
_entity_poly.type
_entity_poly.pdbx_seq_one_letter_code
_entity_poly.pdbx_strand_id
1 'polypeptide(L)'
;MFPYPSGAGLHVGHPLGYIASDIMARYKRHKGFNVLHPMGFDSFGLPAEQYAIQTGQHPAITTEANTDRYRDQMQKIGFSFDWSREVMTSDPSYYKWTQWVFGRLFESWFDRDAGKAKLLSELIAAFESNGNFSINPACDDNWWEGLDMALFPHFGEHFAGTFTATDWKSFNEAQKNAILMQFRLLTWQTQRLTGVPNSELFWQMTK
;
A
#
# COMPACT_ATOMS: atom_id res chain seq x y z
N MET A 1 12.80 -14.70 -6.50
CA MET A 1 13.67 -13.54 -6.37
C MET A 1 13.00 -12.35 -7.02
N PHE A 2 13.12 -11.15 -6.43
CA PHE A 2 12.42 -9.94 -6.86
C PHE A 2 13.35 -8.73 -6.79
N PRO A 3 14.24 -8.53 -7.78
CA PRO A 3 15.04 -7.31 -7.84
C PRO A 3 14.15 -6.10 -8.17
N TYR A 4 14.56 -4.96 -7.65
CA TYR A 4 14.02 -3.67 -8.04
C TYR A 4 14.84 -3.09 -9.19
N PRO A 5 14.30 -2.90 -10.41
CA PRO A 5 15.07 -2.46 -11.58
C PRO A 5 15.30 -0.94 -11.57
N SER A 6 15.87 -0.41 -10.47
CA SER A 6 16.12 1.03 -10.28
C SER A 6 17.32 1.56 -11.03
N GLY A 7 18.21 0.69 -11.51
CA GLY A 7 19.44 1.07 -12.21
C GLY A 7 19.59 0.42 -13.57
N ALA A 8 20.56 0.91 -14.34
CA ALA A 8 20.83 0.44 -15.71
C ALA A 8 21.50 -0.95 -15.78
N GLY A 9 21.33 -1.80 -14.78
CA GLY A 9 21.85 -3.16 -14.75
C GLY A 9 22.08 -3.69 -13.33
N LEU A 10 22.40 -4.99 -13.25
CA LEU A 10 22.68 -5.68 -12.00
C LEU A 10 23.96 -5.14 -11.35
N HIS A 11 23.96 -5.00 -10.04
CA HIS A 11 25.18 -4.87 -9.24
C HIS A 11 25.51 -6.25 -8.59
N VAL A 12 26.73 -6.40 -8.09
CA VAL A 12 27.23 -7.67 -7.53
C VAL A 12 26.40 -8.24 -6.37
N GLY A 13 25.64 -7.40 -5.66
CA GLY A 13 24.75 -7.84 -4.59
C GLY A 13 23.53 -8.64 -5.08
N HIS A 14 23.07 -8.43 -6.31
CA HIS A 14 21.96 -9.20 -6.88
C HIS A 14 22.33 -10.68 -7.06
N PRO A 15 23.40 -11.03 -7.83
CA PRO A 15 23.79 -12.42 -8.00
C PRO A 15 24.13 -13.14 -6.70
N LEU A 16 24.66 -12.44 -5.71
CA LEU A 16 25.03 -13.04 -4.42
C LEU A 16 23.86 -13.82 -3.78
N GLY A 17 22.67 -13.24 -3.76
CA GLY A 17 21.48 -13.93 -3.26
C GLY A 17 20.92 -14.98 -4.24
N TYR A 18 21.07 -14.74 -5.55
CA TYR A 18 20.47 -15.61 -6.58
C TYR A 18 21.26 -16.90 -6.79
N ILE A 19 22.59 -16.87 -6.65
CA ILE A 19 23.45 -18.06 -6.79
C ILE A 19 23.01 -19.16 -5.83
N ALA A 20 22.76 -18.84 -4.56
CA ALA A 20 22.38 -19.84 -3.57
C ALA A 20 21.06 -20.53 -3.93
N SER A 21 20.04 -19.76 -4.35
CA SER A 21 18.75 -20.31 -4.75
C SER A 21 18.85 -21.12 -6.05
N ASP A 22 19.69 -20.68 -7.01
CA ASP A 22 19.91 -21.39 -8.27
C ASP A 22 20.60 -22.74 -8.06
N ILE A 23 21.65 -22.78 -7.23
CA ILE A 23 22.31 -24.03 -6.84
C ILE A 23 21.31 -25.01 -6.22
N MET A 24 20.50 -24.55 -5.29
CA MET A 24 19.49 -25.39 -4.63
C MET A 24 18.43 -25.88 -5.63
N ALA A 25 17.96 -25.01 -6.51
CA ALA A 25 16.98 -25.37 -7.54
C ALA A 25 17.54 -26.44 -8.49
N ARG A 26 18.77 -26.30 -8.96
CA ARG A 26 19.47 -27.30 -9.80
C ARG A 26 19.64 -28.61 -9.06
N TYR A 27 20.13 -28.56 -7.83
CA TYR A 27 20.31 -29.76 -7.01
C TYR A 27 18.99 -30.53 -6.84
N LYS A 28 17.91 -29.84 -6.53
CA LYS A 28 16.60 -30.49 -6.36
C LYS A 28 16.07 -31.09 -7.67
N ARG A 29 16.26 -30.42 -8.81
CA ARG A 29 15.87 -30.97 -10.13
C ARG A 29 16.65 -32.24 -10.42
N HIS A 30 17.98 -32.27 -10.17
CA HIS A 30 18.80 -33.49 -10.34
C HIS A 30 18.41 -34.63 -9.40
N LYS A 31 17.74 -34.32 -8.28
CA LYS A 31 17.16 -35.33 -7.38
C LYS A 31 15.72 -35.76 -7.77
N GLY A 32 15.23 -35.32 -8.91
CA GLY A 32 13.91 -35.69 -9.41
C GLY A 32 12.71 -34.90 -8.81
N PHE A 33 12.97 -33.82 -8.07
CA PHE A 33 11.91 -32.96 -7.57
C PHE A 33 11.35 -32.06 -8.68
N ASN A 34 10.04 -31.82 -8.65
CA ASN A 34 9.43 -30.76 -9.42
C ASN A 34 9.74 -29.40 -8.73
N VAL A 35 10.51 -28.53 -9.39
CA VAL A 35 11.02 -27.30 -8.79
C VAL A 35 10.45 -26.07 -9.50
N LEU A 36 9.69 -25.28 -8.77
CA LEU A 36 9.25 -23.95 -9.18
C LEU A 36 10.31 -22.93 -8.76
N HIS A 37 11.01 -22.34 -9.72
CA HIS A 37 12.06 -21.33 -9.50
C HIS A 37 11.82 -20.11 -10.41
N PRO A 38 10.80 -19.31 -10.15
CA PRO A 38 10.45 -18.16 -10.96
C PRO A 38 11.34 -16.95 -10.63
N MET A 39 11.35 -15.99 -11.55
CA MET A 39 11.90 -14.66 -11.37
C MET A 39 10.76 -13.63 -11.47
N GLY A 40 10.93 -12.49 -10.83
CA GLY A 40 10.02 -11.36 -10.96
C GLY A 40 10.73 -10.05 -10.68
N PHE A 41 10.07 -8.95 -10.97
CA PHE A 41 10.59 -7.61 -10.78
C PHE A 41 9.63 -6.79 -9.91
N ASP A 42 10.16 -6.19 -8.85
CA ASP A 42 9.47 -5.16 -8.10
C ASP A 42 9.61 -3.84 -8.88
N SER A 43 8.61 -3.54 -9.69
CA SER A 43 8.71 -2.54 -10.75
C SER A 43 8.00 -1.22 -10.44
N PHE A 44 7.43 -1.06 -9.25
CA PHE A 44 6.99 0.23 -8.72
C PHE A 44 8.04 0.83 -7.79
N GLY A 45 8.18 2.18 -7.79
CA GLY A 45 9.00 2.82 -6.77
C GLY A 45 9.40 4.26 -7.07
N LEU A 46 9.68 4.99 -5.99
CA LEU A 46 10.08 6.40 -5.99
C LEU A 46 11.24 6.74 -6.94
N PRO A 47 12.33 5.94 -7.07
CA PRO A 47 13.40 6.31 -7.99
C PRO A 47 12.96 6.39 -9.45
N ALA A 48 12.07 5.50 -9.91
CA ALA A 48 11.53 5.56 -11.27
C ALA A 48 10.62 6.80 -11.46
N GLU A 49 9.83 7.14 -10.44
CA GLU A 49 8.96 8.32 -10.45
C GLU A 49 9.79 9.61 -10.43
N GLN A 50 10.81 9.71 -9.59
CA GLN A 50 11.70 10.87 -9.55
C GLN A 50 12.45 11.07 -10.86
N TYR A 51 12.92 9.99 -11.47
CA TYR A 51 13.55 10.05 -12.79
C TYR A 51 12.56 10.53 -13.86
N ALA A 52 11.31 10.09 -13.80
CA ALA A 52 10.26 10.55 -14.69
C ALA A 52 9.97 12.06 -14.55
N ILE A 53 9.92 12.56 -13.31
CA ILE A 53 9.75 14.00 -13.02
C ILE A 53 10.92 14.80 -13.60
N GLN A 54 12.15 14.34 -13.43
CA GLN A 54 13.35 15.03 -13.91
C GLN A 54 13.48 15.05 -15.43
N THR A 55 13.07 13.98 -16.09
CA THR A 55 13.30 13.78 -17.54
C THR A 55 12.06 14.02 -18.40
N GLY A 56 10.87 14.11 -17.78
CA GLY A 56 9.59 14.16 -18.50
C GLY A 56 9.21 12.84 -19.17
N GLN A 57 9.95 11.75 -18.92
CA GLN A 57 9.70 10.45 -19.52
C GLN A 57 8.79 9.59 -18.60
N HIS A 58 7.80 8.92 -19.20
CA HIS A 58 6.91 8.04 -18.43
C HIS A 58 7.70 6.92 -17.73
N PRO A 59 7.47 6.63 -16.43
CA PRO A 59 8.24 5.65 -15.65
C PRO A 59 8.30 4.26 -16.28
N ALA A 60 7.22 3.83 -16.93
CA ALA A 60 7.13 2.51 -17.56
C ALA A 60 8.25 2.28 -18.60
N ILE A 61 8.62 3.30 -19.37
CA ILE A 61 9.63 3.18 -20.44
C ILE A 61 10.99 2.83 -19.84
N THR A 62 11.39 3.56 -18.81
CA THR A 62 12.67 3.30 -18.11
C THR A 62 12.66 1.97 -17.38
N THR A 63 11.55 1.64 -16.72
CA THR A 63 11.38 0.38 -15.99
C THR A 63 11.48 -0.81 -16.92
N GLU A 64 10.82 -0.77 -18.08
CA GLU A 64 10.87 -1.83 -19.10
C GLU A 64 12.30 -2.02 -19.62
N ALA A 65 12.97 -0.95 -20.02
CA ALA A 65 14.36 -1.00 -20.50
C ALA A 65 15.33 -1.59 -19.45
N ASN A 66 15.16 -1.20 -18.19
CA ASN A 66 15.97 -1.74 -17.10
C ASN A 66 15.66 -3.23 -16.86
N THR A 67 14.40 -3.62 -16.86
CA THR A 67 13.97 -5.02 -16.69
C THR A 67 14.54 -5.91 -17.80
N ASP A 68 14.49 -5.49 -19.04
CA ASP A 68 15.07 -6.21 -20.19
C ASP A 68 16.57 -6.41 -20.01
N ARG A 69 17.27 -5.38 -19.55
CA ARG A 69 18.69 -5.46 -19.27
C ARG A 69 19.03 -6.40 -18.12
N TYR A 70 18.26 -6.36 -17.04
CA TYR A 70 18.41 -7.30 -15.92
C TYR A 70 18.19 -8.73 -16.36
N ARG A 71 17.17 -8.99 -17.17
CA ARG A 71 16.84 -10.31 -17.72
C ARG A 71 18.01 -10.84 -18.59
N ASP A 72 18.50 -10.02 -19.53
CA ASP A 72 19.63 -10.36 -20.38
C ASP A 72 20.89 -10.70 -19.57
N GLN A 73 21.22 -9.89 -18.55
CA GLN A 73 22.35 -10.13 -17.69
C GLN A 73 22.22 -11.44 -16.88
N MET A 74 21.04 -11.71 -16.31
CA MET A 74 20.78 -12.93 -15.55
C MET A 74 20.81 -14.18 -16.44
N GLN A 75 20.34 -14.09 -17.69
CA GLN A 75 20.45 -15.16 -18.67
C GLN A 75 21.90 -15.42 -19.06
N LYS A 76 22.72 -14.38 -19.25
CA LYS A 76 24.16 -14.50 -19.54
C LYS A 76 24.96 -15.12 -18.39
N ILE A 77 24.58 -14.86 -17.14
CA ILE A 77 25.14 -15.55 -15.96
C ILE A 77 24.73 -17.02 -15.94
N GLY A 78 23.62 -17.38 -16.61
CA GLY A 78 23.15 -18.75 -16.75
C GLY A 78 22.27 -19.22 -15.61
N PHE A 79 21.57 -18.33 -14.91
CA PHE A 79 20.58 -18.72 -13.90
C PHE A 79 19.44 -19.56 -14.49
N SER A 80 19.01 -20.58 -13.76
CA SER A 80 17.99 -21.54 -14.17
C SER A 80 16.57 -21.12 -13.76
N PHE A 81 16.26 -19.83 -13.84
CA PHE A 81 14.91 -19.32 -13.58
C PHE A 81 13.90 -19.79 -14.63
N ASP A 82 12.69 -20.01 -14.22
CA ASP A 82 11.56 -20.25 -15.11
C ASP A 82 10.98 -18.90 -15.59
N TRP A 83 11.52 -18.41 -16.69
CA TRP A 83 11.13 -17.15 -17.30
C TRP A 83 9.69 -17.16 -17.86
N SER A 84 9.10 -18.35 -18.07
CA SER A 84 7.71 -18.45 -18.48
C SER A 84 6.73 -18.03 -17.37
N ARG A 85 7.24 -17.96 -16.14
CA ARG A 85 6.50 -17.53 -14.93
C ARG A 85 7.06 -16.24 -14.34
N GLU A 86 7.61 -15.41 -15.19
CA GLU A 86 8.06 -14.08 -14.79
C GLU A 86 6.88 -13.22 -14.31
N VAL A 87 7.09 -12.46 -13.24
CA VAL A 87 6.11 -11.58 -12.63
C VAL A 87 6.63 -10.15 -12.60
N MET A 88 5.82 -9.20 -13.01
CA MET A 88 6.06 -7.77 -12.83
C MET A 88 4.99 -7.16 -11.91
N THR A 89 5.40 -6.54 -10.82
CA THR A 89 4.45 -5.95 -9.87
C THR A 89 3.68 -4.77 -10.46
N SER A 90 4.21 -4.12 -11.50
CA SER A 90 3.55 -3.05 -12.26
C SER A 90 2.58 -3.53 -13.35
N ASP A 91 2.45 -4.84 -13.55
CA ASP A 91 1.44 -5.38 -14.45
C ASP A 91 0.03 -5.23 -13.84
N PRO A 92 -0.96 -4.67 -14.59
CA PRO A 92 -2.32 -4.54 -14.09
C PRO A 92 -2.95 -5.85 -13.62
N SER A 93 -2.61 -6.98 -14.23
CA SER A 93 -3.09 -8.29 -13.82
C SER A 93 -2.57 -8.71 -12.44
N TYR A 94 -1.41 -8.18 -12.04
CA TYR A 94 -0.81 -8.40 -10.75
C TYR A 94 -1.32 -7.39 -9.70
N TYR A 95 -1.14 -6.09 -9.93
CA TYR A 95 -1.43 -5.08 -8.91
C TYR A 95 -2.92 -4.89 -8.62
N LYS A 96 -3.84 -5.33 -9.49
CA LYS A 96 -5.27 -5.32 -9.20
C LYS A 96 -5.62 -5.98 -7.86
N TRP A 97 -4.86 -7.00 -7.47
CA TRP A 97 -5.09 -7.69 -6.19
C TRP A 97 -4.62 -6.87 -5.00
N THR A 98 -3.51 -6.14 -5.15
CA THR A 98 -3.06 -5.16 -4.15
C THR A 98 -4.09 -4.05 -3.99
N GLN A 99 -4.62 -3.53 -5.10
CA GLN A 99 -5.69 -2.54 -5.08
C GLN A 99 -6.97 -3.07 -4.43
N TRP A 100 -7.33 -4.33 -4.72
CA TRP A 100 -8.49 -4.96 -4.09
C TRP A 100 -8.31 -5.10 -2.57
N VAL A 101 -7.16 -5.59 -2.12
CA VAL A 101 -6.84 -5.68 -0.68
C VAL A 101 -6.88 -4.28 -0.04
N PHE A 102 -6.27 -3.29 -0.71
CA PHE A 102 -6.32 -1.91 -0.25
C PHE A 102 -7.75 -1.43 -0.08
N GLY A 103 -8.62 -1.62 -1.09
CA GLY A 103 -10.03 -1.24 -1.02
C GLY A 103 -10.75 -1.90 0.16
N ARG A 104 -10.51 -3.19 0.40
CA ARG A 104 -11.11 -3.91 1.54
C ARG A 104 -10.67 -3.34 2.88
N LEU A 105 -9.39 -3.02 3.04
CA LEU A 105 -8.85 -2.40 4.24
C LEU A 105 -9.34 -0.95 4.40
N PHE A 106 -9.44 -0.21 3.30
CA PHE A 106 -9.93 1.16 3.28
C PHE A 106 -11.42 1.28 3.63
N GLU A 107 -12.22 0.27 3.30
CA GLU A 107 -13.64 0.15 3.66
C GLU A 107 -13.87 -0.45 5.05
N SER A 108 -12.81 -0.62 5.84
CA SER A 108 -12.87 -1.25 7.16
C SER A 108 -12.33 -0.33 8.25
N TRP A 109 -12.78 -0.58 9.47
CA TRP A 109 -12.24 -0.03 10.71
C TRP A 109 -11.98 -1.17 11.69
N PHE A 110 -11.15 -0.97 12.70
CA PHE A 110 -10.87 -2.00 13.70
C PHE A 110 -11.57 -1.66 15.02
N ASP A 111 -12.42 -2.56 15.46
CA ASP A 111 -13.12 -2.50 16.74
C ASP A 111 -12.27 -3.20 17.80
N ARG A 112 -11.76 -2.43 18.77
CA ARG A 112 -10.93 -2.96 19.87
C ARG A 112 -11.72 -3.86 20.81
N ASP A 113 -13.00 -3.56 21.07
CA ASP A 113 -13.85 -4.36 21.95
C ASP A 113 -14.18 -5.72 21.35
N ALA A 114 -14.43 -5.75 20.05
CA ALA A 114 -14.66 -7.00 19.33
C ALA A 114 -13.36 -7.71 18.89
N GLY A 115 -12.20 -7.04 18.97
CA GLY A 115 -10.90 -7.57 18.58
C GLY A 115 -10.78 -7.90 17.08
N LYS A 116 -11.55 -7.24 16.21
CA LYS A 116 -11.61 -7.54 14.77
C LYS A 116 -11.94 -6.32 13.91
N ALA A 117 -11.57 -6.43 12.62
CA ALA A 117 -12.01 -5.48 11.60
C ALA A 117 -13.50 -5.65 11.29
N LYS A 118 -14.20 -4.53 11.12
CA LYS A 118 -15.61 -4.41 10.71
C LYS A 118 -15.73 -3.50 9.50
N LEU A 119 -16.86 -3.58 8.79
CA LEU A 119 -17.12 -2.69 7.68
C LEU A 119 -17.36 -1.25 8.15
N LEU A 120 -16.90 -0.28 7.38
CA LEU A 120 -17.10 1.14 7.66
C LEU A 120 -18.59 1.52 7.73
N SER A 121 -19.45 0.81 6.99
CA SER A 121 -20.89 0.97 7.07
C SER A 121 -21.48 0.69 8.46
N GLU A 122 -20.89 -0.24 9.22
CA GLU A 122 -21.30 -0.51 10.60
C GLU A 122 -20.92 0.66 11.53
N LEU A 123 -19.74 1.26 11.30
CA LEU A 123 -19.33 2.46 12.01
C LEU A 123 -20.24 3.65 11.72
N ILE A 124 -20.61 3.86 10.45
CA ILE A 124 -21.54 4.92 10.04
C ILE A 124 -22.90 4.71 10.74
N ALA A 125 -23.42 3.49 10.74
CA ALA A 125 -24.68 3.18 11.42
C ALA A 125 -24.61 3.44 12.95
N ALA A 126 -23.47 3.16 13.58
CA ALA A 126 -23.24 3.49 14.98
C ALA A 126 -23.24 5.01 15.21
N PHE A 127 -22.58 5.78 14.34
CA PHE A 127 -22.58 7.25 14.41
C PHE A 127 -23.98 7.85 14.21
N GLU A 128 -24.75 7.29 13.28
CA GLU A 128 -26.14 7.71 13.04
C GLU A 128 -27.08 7.47 14.22
N SER A 129 -26.80 6.42 15.00
CA SER A 129 -27.64 6.00 16.13
C SER A 129 -27.23 6.66 17.44
N ASN A 130 -25.93 6.70 17.74
CA ASN A 130 -25.41 7.03 19.06
C ASN A 130 -24.30 8.10 19.05
N GLY A 131 -23.88 8.60 17.88
CA GLY A 131 -22.62 9.35 17.80
C GLY A 131 -21.43 8.43 18.01
N ASN A 132 -20.29 8.98 18.45
CA ASN A 132 -19.08 8.18 18.63
C ASN A 132 -18.83 7.71 20.08
N PHE A 133 -19.80 7.85 20.99
CA PHE A 133 -19.64 7.49 22.40
C PHE A 133 -19.63 5.98 22.69
N SER A 134 -20.20 5.19 21.78
CA SER A 134 -20.40 3.74 21.99
C SER A 134 -19.43 2.87 21.19
N ILE A 135 -18.35 3.44 20.67
CA ILE A 135 -17.37 2.72 19.86
C ILE A 135 -15.98 2.84 20.47
N ASN A 136 -15.18 1.79 20.29
CA ASN A 136 -13.77 1.76 20.70
C ASN A 136 -12.89 1.43 19.48
N PRO A 137 -12.69 2.40 18.58
CA PRO A 137 -11.92 2.16 17.35
C PRO A 137 -10.41 2.14 17.65
N ALA A 138 -9.66 1.40 16.85
CA ALA A 138 -8.22 1.54 16.80
C ALA A 138 -7.88 2.77 15.94
N CYS A 139 -7.84 3.92 16.57
CA CYS A 139 -7.37 5.18 15.99
C CYS A 139 -6.39 5.86 16.97
N ASP A 140 -5.87 7.01 16.60
CA ASP A 140 -5.13 7.87 17.51
C ASP A 140 -6.08 8.34 18.65
N ASP A 141 -5.58 8.40 19.87
CA ASP A 141 -6.40 8.84 21.01
C ASP A 141 -6.84 10.30 20.86
N ASN A 142 -6.05 11.09 20.12
CA ASN A 142 -6.34 12.48 19.75
C ASN A 142 -6.68 12.60 18.25
N TRP A 143 -7.44 11.68 17.69
CA TRP A 143 -7.75 11.60 16.26
C TRP A 143 -8.30 12.93 15.67
N TRP A 144 -8.95 13.75 16.47
CA TRP A 144 -9.51 15.03 16.04
C TRP A 144 -8.45 16.10 15.74
N GLU A 145 -7.23 15.97 16.29
CA GLU A 145 -6.11 16.86 15.96
C GLU A 145 -5.65 16.72 14.51
N GLY A 146 -5.97 15.58 13.87
CA GLY A 146 -5.72 15.34 12.46
C GLY A 146 -6.79 15.91 11.51
N LEU A 147 -7.84 16.56 12.05
CA LEU A 147 -8.88 17.19 11.23
C LEU A 147 -8.47 18.58 10.78
N ASP A 148 -8.84 18.93 9.55
CA ASP A 148 -8.84 20.33 9.12
C ASP A 148 -9.99 21.06 9.78
N MET A 149 -9.72 21.82 10.85
CA MET A 149 -10.71 22.55 11.62
C MET A 149 -11.44 23.64 10.82
N ALA A 150 -10.91 24.06 9.67
CA ALA A 150 -11.64 24.94 8.74
C ALA A 150 -12.93 24.28 8.21
N LEU A 151 -12.99 22.96 8.17
CA LEU A 151 -14.22 22.22 7.82
C LEU A 151 -15.25 22.22 8.96
N PHE A 152 -14.86 22.51 10.20
CA PHE A 152 -15.70 22.37 11.40
C PHE A 152 -15.86 23.69 12.19
N PRO A 153 -16.31 24.78 11.57
CA PRO A 153 -16.34 26.10 12.20
C PRO A 153 -17.26 26.17 13.44
N HIS A 154 -18.17 25.21 13.59
CA HIS A 154 -19.12 25.18 14.72
C HIS A 154 -18.59 24.50 15.97
N PHE A 155 -17.48 23.73 15.88
CA PHE A 155 -16.92 23.04 17.04
C PHE A 155 -16.01 23.92 17.91
N GLY A 156 -15.53 25.06 17.40
CA GLY A 156 -14.65 25.95 18.14
C GLY A 156 -13.31 25.34 18.52
N GLU A 157 -12.50 26.08 19.31
CA GLU A 157 -11.16 25.65 19.74
C GLU A 157 -11.15 24.51 20.79
N HIS A 158 -12.34 24.06 21.24
CA HIS A 158 -12.48 23.09 22.33
C HIS A 158 -13.06 21.74 21.89
N PHE A 159 -13.04 21.42 20.61
CA PHE A 159 -13.50 20.10 20.15
C PHE A 159 -12.60 19.00 20.70
N ALA A 160 -13.16 18.15 21.54
CA ALA A 160 -12.45 17.05 22.21
C ALA A 160 -12.74 15.68 21.55
N GLY A 161 -13.02 15.66 20.26
CA GLY A 161 -13.20 14.42 19.49
C GLY A 161 -14.52 13.69 19.75
N THR A 162 -15.48 14.28 20.44
CA THR A 162 -16.78 13.65 20.72
C THR A 162 -17.90 14.36 19.97
N PHE A 163 -18.82 13.59 19.39
CA PHE A 163 -20.01 14.10 18.70
C PHE A 163 -21.21 13.18 18.89
N THR A 164 -22.41 13.77 18.89
CA THR A 164 -23.67 13.05 19.02
C THR A 164 -24.19 12.56 17.66
N ALA A 165 -25.23 11.72 17.68
CA ALA A 165 -25.95 11.33 16.46
C ALA A 165 -26.56 12.52 15.72
N THR A 166 -26.97 13.58 16.46
CA THR A 166 -27.49 14.80 15.87
C THR A 166 -26.40 15.58 15.16
N ASP A 167 -25.21 15.69 15.77
CA ASP A 167 -24.05 16.34 15.14
C ASP A 167 -23.67 15.60 13.86
N TRP A 168 -23.57 14.26 13.92
CA TRP A 168 -23.25 13.43 12.75
C TRP A 168 -24.22 13.65 11.58
N LYS A 169 -25.52 13.74 11.87
CA LYS A 169 -26.54 13.98 10.85
C LYS A 169 -26.46 15.38 10.25
N SER A 170 -25.97 16.36 11.02
CA SER A 170 -25.78 17.73 10.55
C SER A 170 -24.54 17.94 9.68
N PHE A 171 -23.56 17.04 9.76
CA PHE A 171 -22.32 17.13 8.99
C PHE A 171 -22.59 16.96 7.49
N ASN A 172 -21.93 17.77 6.71
CA ASN A 172 -21.87 17.59 5.26
C ASN A 172 -20.93 16.41 4.87
N GLU A 173 -20.94 16.03 3.61
CA GLU A 173 -20.15 14.89 3.13
C GLU A 173 -18.62 15.07 3.31
N ALA A 174 -18.10 16.30 3.16
CA ALA A 174 -16.68 16.58 3.38
C ALA A 174 -16.29 16.37 4.85
N GLN A 175 -17.11 16.84 5.78
CA GLN A 175 -16.93 16.66 7.22
C GLN A 175 -17.00 15.18 7.61
N LYS A 176 -18.01 14.45 7.14
CA LYS A 176 -18.16 13.01 7.38
C LYS A 176 -16.95 12.24 6.87
N ASN A 177 -16.51 12.54 5.66
CA ASN A 177 -15.32 11.88 5.08
C ASN A 177 -14.04 12.18 5.87
N ALA A 178 -13.84 13.42 6.30
CA ALA A 178 -12.68 13.80 7.11
C ALA A 178 -12.65 13.03 8.44
N ILE A 179 -13.80 12.88 9.12
CA ILE A 179 -13.93 12.09 10.33
C ILE A 179 -13.67 10.60 10.04
N LEU A 180 -14.33 10.02 9.03
CA LEU A 180 -14.20 8.61 8.68
C LEU A 180 -12.75 8.24 8.30
N MET A 181 -12.01 9.16 7.70
CA MET A 181 -10.60 8.94 7.38
C MET A 181 -9.74 8.63 8.62
N GLN A 182 -10.07 9.18 9.79
CA GLN A 182 -9.34 8.94 11.02
C GLN A 182 -9.55 7.52 11.58
N PHE A 183 -10.66 6.88 11.23
CA PHE A 183 -11.06 5.57 11.72
C PHE A 183 -10.78 4.42 10.74
N ARG A 184 -10.46 4.71 9.49
CA ARG A 184 -10.14 3.66 8.50
C ARG A 184 -8.89 2.91 8.90
N LEU A 185 -8.95 1.59 8.77
CA LEU A 185 -7.88 0.68 9.19
C LEU A 185 -6.52 1.02 8.55
N LEU A 186 -6.51 1.42 7.30
CA LEU A 186 -5.29 1.73 6.55
C LEU A 186 -4.65 3.06 6.95
N THR A 187 -5.45 4.07 7.20
CA THR A 187 -4.96 5.41 7.54
C THR A 187 -4.26 5.44 8.88
N TRP A 188 -4.79 4.73 9.87
CA TRP A 188 -4.17 4.62 11.20
C TRP A 188 -2.78 3.97 11.18
N GLN A 189 -2.61 2.89 10.40
CA GLN A 189 -1.31 2.22 10.30
C GLN A 189 -0.29 3.04 9.50
N THR A 190 -0.73 3.76 8.47
CA THR A 190 0.16 4.53 7.61
C THR A 190 0.72 5.75 8.32
N GLN A 191 -0.05 6.42 9.16
CA GLN A 191 0.43 7.54 9.99
C GLN A 191 1.53 7.11 10.97
N ARG A 192 1.42 5.92 11.57
CA ARG A 192 2.46 5.38 12.46
C ARG A 192 3.75 4.99 11.75
N LEU A 193 3.65 4.53 10.50
CA LEU A 193 4.81 4.02 9.75
C LEU A 193 5.58 5.10 9.00
N THR A 194 4.91 6.14 8.54
CA THR A 194 5.50 7.12 7.62
C THR A 194 5.63 8.53 8.19
N GLY A 195 4.86 8.87 9.23
CA GLY A 195 4.77 10.25 9.73
C GLY A 195 4.23 11.26 8.70
N VAL A 196 3.71 10.78 7.57
CA VAL A 196 3.18 11.61 6.47
C VAL A 196 1.68 11.81 6.68
N PRO A 197 1.16 13.05 6.57
CA PRO A 197 -0.27 13.32 6.66
C PRO A 197 -1.09 12.55 5.62
N ASN A 198 -2.26 12.06 6.00
CA ASN A 198 -3.14 11.22 5.17
C ASN A 198 -3.47 11.79 3.78
N SER A 199 -3.50 13.12 3.64
CA SER A 199 -3.82 13.80 2.37
C SER A 199 -2.79 13.54 1.26
N GLU A 200 -1.51 13.39 1.60
CA GLU A 200 -0.45 13.19 0.60
C GLU A 200 -0.37 11.73 0.12
N LEU A 201 -0.60 10.77 1.00
CA LEU A 201 -0.61 9.33 0.65
C LEU A 201 -1.76 8.96 -0.29
N PHE A 202 -2.94 9.51 -0.07
CA PHE A 202 -4.10 9.26 -0.94
C PHE A 202 -3.86 9.77 -2.37
N TRP A 203 -3.19 10.92 -2.52
CA TRP A 203 -2.84 11.49 -3.82
C TRP A 203 -1.78 10.68 -4.58
N GLN A 204 -0.85 10.06 -3.87
CA GLN A 204 0.18 9.21 -4.49
C GLN A 204 -0.37 7.86 -4.98
N MET A 205 -1.44 7.34 -4.37
CA MET A 205 -2.04 6.05 -4.71
C MET A 205 -3.15 6.13 -5.77
N THR A 206 -3.68 7.33 -6.05
CA THR A 206 -4.78 7.54 -7.01
C THR A 206 -4.33 8.10 -8.36
N LYS A 207 -3.06 8.41 -8.52
CA LYS A 207 -2.42 8.80 -9.79
C LYS A 207 -1.74 7.60 -10.45
#